data_beee5963fbdfe3232d8275222738c182
#
_entry.id   beee5963fbdfe3232d8275222738c182
#
_cell.length_a   1.000
_cell.length_b   1.000
_cell.length_c   1.000
_cell.angle_alpha   90.00
_cell.angle_beta   90.00
_cell.angle_gamma   90.00
#
_symmetry.space_group_name_H-M   'P 1'
#
loop_
_entity.id
_entity.type
_entity.pdbx_description
1 polymer ?
#
loop_
_entity_poly.entity_id
_entity_poly.type
_entity_poly.pdbx_seq_one_letter_code
_entity_poly.pdbx_strand_id
1 'polypeptide(L)'
;MSLAACAGRAQAALPSVHHVFVIVLENEAASTTFAPGSPAPYLAQTLRAQGAYLPKYFGTGHESNDNYISMISGQAPNPDNQSDCQTFTDFPAGALGPNGQALGDGCVYPSNVQTIAGQLTQAGLTWRDYNEDMGADPKRESSVCGHPGIDMVDGTQKATATDQYATRHNP
;
A
#
# COMPACT_ATOMS: atom_id res chain seq x y z
N MET A 1 -42.13 27.94 27.59
CA MET A 1 -41.35 27.37 26.48
C MET A 1 -39.88 27.63 26.75
N SER A 2 -39.15 26.63 27.16
CA SER A 2 -37.71 26.75 27.50
C SER A 2 -36.88 26.33 26.29
N LEU A 3 -36.13 27.24 25.69
CA LEU A 3 -35.17 26.95 24.64
C LEU A 3 -33.92 26.34 25.27
N ALA A 4 -33.72 25.05 25.06
CA ALA A 4 -32.47 24.41 25.37
C ALA A 4 -31.41 24.83 24.33
N ALA A 5 -30.44 25.63 24.76
CA ALA A 5 -29.28 25.96 23.95
C ALA A 5 -28.43 24.70 23.78
N CYS A 6 -28.32 24.16 22.55
CA CYS A 6 -27.33 23.17 22.20
C CYS A 6 -25.95 23.82 22.28
N ALA A 7 -25.23 23.62 23.36
CA ALA A 7 -23.82 23.95 23.46
C ALA A 7 -23.05 23.03 22.47
N GLY A 8 -22.65 23.57 21.32
CA GLY A 8 -21.76 22.92 20.40
C GLY A 8 -20.43 22.61 21.11
N ARG A 9 -20.05 21.32 21.20
CA ARG A 9 -18.72 20.96 21.66
C ARG A 9 -17.71 21.56 20.66
N ALA A 10 -16.86 22.45 21.14
CA ALA A 10 -15.71 22.91 20.39
C ALA A 10 -14.85 21.68 20.08
N GLN A 11 -14.76 21.33 18.81
CA GLN A 11 -13.88 20.26 18.35
C GLN A 11 -12.46 20.79 18.51
N ALA A 12 -11.67 20.14 19.39
CA ALA A 12 -10.27 20.53 19.54
C ALA A 12 -9.59 20.39 18.17
N ALA A 13 -8.90 21.44 17.76
CA ALA A 13 -8.12 21.39 16.52
C ALA A 13 -7.06 20.29 16.64
N LEU A 14 -6.99 19.43 15.61
CA LEU A 14 -5.93 18.44 15.55
C LEU A 14 -4.56 19.13 15.54
N PRO A 15 -3.55 18.54 16.18
CA PRO A 15 -2.19 19.08 16.10
C PRO A 15 -1.71 19.12 14.65
N SER A 16 -0.87 20.08 14.33
CA SER A 16 -0.25 20.15 13.00
C SER A 16 0.60 18.90 12.76
N VAL A 17 0.27 18.16 11.72
CA VAL A 17 1.03 16.97 11.30
C VAL A 17 1.99 17.39 10.20
N HIS A 18 3.28 17.27 10.45
CA HIS A 18 4.33 17.67 9.50
C HIS A 18 4.90 16.48 8.70
N HIS A 19 4.89 15.30 9.29
CA HIS A 19 5.38 14.07 8.66
C HIS A 19 4.46 12.90 8.99
N VAL A 20 4.25 12.05 8.00
CA VAL A 20 3.56 10.76 8.16
C VAL A 20 4.51 9.68 7.66
N PHE A 21 4.74 8.67 8.49
CA PHE A 21 5.49 7.47 8.13
C PHE A 21 4.53 6.30 8.06
N VAL A 22 4.49 5.62 6.93
CA VAL A 22 3.80 4.35 6.75
C VAL A 22 4.86 3.27 6.69
N ILE A 23 4.82 2.32 7.63
CA ILE A 23 5.77 1.20 7.69
C ILE A 23 4.94 -0.06 7.48
N VAL A 24 5.15 -0.71 6.34
CA VAL A 24 4.51 -1.97 6.01
C VAL A 24 5.46 -3.09 6.36
N LEU A 25 5.04 -3.96 7.26
CA LEU A 25 5.74 -5.19 7.61
C LEU A 25 4.95 -6.35 7.06
N GLU A 26 5.61 -7.27 6.43
CA GLU A 26 5.04 -8.43 5.77
C GLU A 26 5.88 -9.66 6.16
N ASN A 27 5.44 -10.79 6.17
CA ASN A 27 4.24 -11.50 5.77
C ASN A 27 3.82 -12.41 6.94
N GLU A 28 3.21 -11.87 7.98
CA GLU A 28 2.90 -12.58 9.21
C GLU A 28 1.43 -12.43 9.62
N ALA A 29 0.86 -13.50 10.14
CA ALA A 29 -0.51 -13.46 10.63
C ALA A 29 -0.61 -12.61 11.92
N ALA A 30 -1.69 -11.83 12.04
CA ALA A 30 -1.96 -11.05 13.23
C ALA A 30 -2.02 -11.92 14.51
N SER A 31 -2.47 -13.18 14.38
CA SER A 31 -2.49 -14.17 15.47
C SER A 31 -1.11 -14.61 15.94
N THR A 32 -0.06 -14.47 15.10
CA THR A 32 1.33 -14.70 15.46
C THR A 32 1.94 -13.42 16.04
N THR A 33 1.83 -12.32 15.30
CA THR A 33 2.47 -11.05 15.65
C THR A 33 1.95 -10.46 16.96
N PHE A 34 0.65 -10.59 17.25
CA PHE A 34 0.01 -9.95 18.40
C PHE A 34 -0.44 -10.92 19.49
N ALA A 35 -0.06 -12.20 19.39
CA ALA A 35 -0.35 -13.20 20.42
C ALA A 35 0.44 -12.97 21.72
N PRO A 36 -0.01 -13.54 22.84
CA PRO A 36 0.83 -13.71 24.02
C PRO A 36 2.10 -14.51 23.67
N GLY A 37 3.28 -13.99 24.02
CA GLY A 37 4.56 -14.62 23.68
C GLY A 37 5.02 -14.39 22.23
N SER A 38 4.45 -13.40 21.56
CA SER A 38 4.87 -12.99 20.22
C SER A 38 6.39 -12.86 20.07
N PRO A 39 6.98 -13.32 18.95
CA PRO A 39 8.39 -13.10 18.63
C PRO A 39 8.71 -11.62 18.37
N ALA A 40 7.68 -10.76 18.21
CA ALA A 40 7.80 -9.32 18.02
C ALA A 40 7.24 -8.53 19.23
N PRO A 41 7.85 -8.61 20.43
CA PRO A 41 7.28 -8.05 21.66
C PRO A 41 7.11 -6.53 21.61
N TYR A 42 7.97 -5.83 20.86
CA TYR A 42 7.85 -4.39 20.69
C TYR A 42 6.56 -4.00 19.95
N LEU A 43 6.24 -4.69 18.86
CA LEU A 43 4.97 -4.49 18.11
C LEU A 43 3.77 -4.91 18.95
N ALA A 44 3.83 -6.11 19.53
CA ALA A 44 2.70 -6.73 20.22
C ALA A 44 2.30 -6.02 21.51
N GLN A 45 3.26 -5.42 22.21
CA GLN A 45 3.07 -4.83 23.53
C GLN A 45 3.31 -3.33 23.53
N THR A 46 4.51 -2.87 23.18
CA THR A 46 4.92 -1.47 23.35
C THR A 46 4.17 -0.54 22.39
N LEU A 47 4.23 -0.78 21.10
CA LEU A 47 3.55 0.06 20.11
C LEU A 47 2.03 -0.02 20.25
N ARG A 48 1.50 -1.22 20.47
CA ARG A 48 0.07 -1.40 20.69
C ARG A 48 -0.45 -0.62 21.91
N ALA A 49 0.35 -0.49 22.97
CA ALA A 49 -0.04 0.27 24.17
C ALA A 49 0.08 1.80 23.96
N GLN A 50 0.87 2.25 23.01
CA GLN A 50 1.13 3.67 22.73
C GLN A 50 0.27 4.25 21.62
N GLY A 51 -0.37 3.41 20.81
CA GLY A 51 -1.14 3.81 19.64
C GLY A 51 -2.55 3.25 19.60
N ALA A 52 -3.23 3.48 18.47
CA ALA A 52 -4.51 2.86 18.17
C ALA A 52 -4.30 1.53 17.46
N TYR A 53 -4.76 0.44 18.06
CA TYR A 53 -4.75 -0.87 17.44
C TYR A 53 -6.09 -1.15 16.76
N LEU A 54 -6.07 -1.50 15.49
CA LEU A 54 -7.25 -1.77 14.66
C LEU A 54 -7.38 -3.29 14.40
N PRO A 55 -8.01 -4.05 15.29
CA PRO A 55 -8.02 -5.52 15.21
C PRO A 55 -8.87 -6.09 14.07
N LYS A 56 -9.66 -5.24 13.42
CA LYS A 56 -10.54 -5.59 12.28
C LYS A 56 -10.17 -4.83 11.02
N TYR A 57 -8.91 -4.49 10.86
CA TYR A 57 -8.38 -3.97 9.62
C TYR A 57 -7.95 -5.15 8.75
N PHE A 58 -8.63 -5.33 7.62
CA PHE A 58 -8.43 -6.46 6.73
C PHE A 58 -7.84 -5.98 5.41
N GLY A 59 -7.11 -6.87 4.74
CA GLY A 59 -6.71 -6.68 3.36
C GLY A 59 -7.92 -6.65 2.42
N THR A 60 -7.72 -6.13 1.21
CA THR A 60 -8.71 -6.10 0.14
C THR A 60 -8.71 -7.38 -0.69
N GLY A 61 -7.62 -8.12 -0.64
CA GLY A 61 -7.44 -9.42 -1.28
C GLY A 61 -6.51 -10.33 -0.50
N HIS A 62 -6.16 -11.48 -1.07
CA HIS A 62 -5.37 -12.50 -0.40
C HIS A 62 -3.87 -12.42 -0.75
N GLU A 63 -3.57 -12.02 -1.98
CA GLU A 63 -2.19 -11.87 -2.45
C GLU A 63 -1.60 -10.52 -2.07
N SER A 64 -0.33 -10.27 -2.36
CA SER A 64 0.34 -9.04 -1.94
C SER A 64 -0.06 -7.85 -2.81
N ASN A 65 0.09 -7.96 -4.12
CA ASN A 65 0.01 -6.81 -5.02
C ASN A 65 -1.34 -6.09 -4.98
N ASP A 66 -2.45 -6.82 -4.93
CA ASP A 66 -3.80 -6.23 -4.85
C ASP A 66 -3.99 -5.35 -3.60
N ASN A 67 -3.38 -5.73 -2.48
CA ASN A 67 -3.41 -4.95 -1.25
C ASN A 67 -2.57 -3.67 -1.34
N TYR A 68 -1.36 -3.75 -1.91
CA TYR A 68 -0.50 -2.58 -2.10
C TYR A 68 -1.11 -1.57 -3.07
N ILE A 69 -1.64 -2.04 -4.20
CA ILE A 69 -2.37 -1.20 -5.16
C ILE A 69 -3.56 -0.51 -4.50
N SER A 70 -4.37 -1.26 -3.75
CA SER A 70 -5.52 -0.69 -3.03
C SER A 70 -5.10 0.35 -2.00
N MET A 71 -4.00 0.12 -1.29
CA MET A 71 -3.49 1.03 -0.27
C MET A 71 -3.09 2.39 -0.84
N ILE A 72 -2.45 2.41 -2.01
CA ILE A 72 -1.94 3.67 -2.59
C ILE A 72 -2.92 4.38 -3.52
N SER A 73 -3.91 3.67 -4.09
CA SER A 73 -4.77 4.20 -5.15
C SER A 73 -6.27 4.02 -4.89
N GLY A 74 -6.65 3.17 -3.94
CA GLY A 74 -8.06 2.80 -3.73
C GLY A 74 -8.65 1.98 -4.87
N GLN A 75 -7.83 1.43 -5.78
CA GLN A 75 -8.30 0.54 -6.83
C GLN A 75 -8.71 -0.82 -6.25
N ALA A 76 -9.80 -1.37 -6.78
CA ALA A 76 -10.23 -2.70 -6.41
C ALA A 76 -9.28 -3.77 -6.96
N PRO A 77 -9.19 -4.95 -6.31
CA PRO A 77 -8.51 -6.09 -6.87
C PRO A 77 -9.03 -6.49 -8.25
N ASN A 78 -8.12 -6.91 -9.14
CA ASN A 78 -8.42 -7.52 -10.44
C ASN A 78 -7.66 -8.84 -10.59
N PRO A 79 -7.98 -9.71 -11.55
CA PRO A 79 -7.34 -11.02 -11.70
C PRO A 79 -5.81 -10.99 -11.80
N ASP A 80 -5.23 -9.98 -12.46
CA ASP A 80 -3.78 -9.90 -12.64
C ASP A 80 -3.07 -9.54 -11.33
N ASN A 81 -3.55 -8.54 -10.60
CA ASN A 81 -2.93 -8.18 -9.32
C ASN A 81 -3.24 -9.18 -8.19
N GLN A 82 -4.35 -9.93 -8.29
CA GLN A 82 -4.63 -11.10 -7.43
C GLN A 82 -3.77 -12.32 -7.76
N SER A 83 -2.95 -12.27 -8.81
CA SER A 83 -1.90 -13.24 -9.12
C SER A 83 -0.50 -12.67 -8.91
N ASP A 84 -0.37 -11.57 -8.16
CA ASP A 84 0.89 -10.87 -7.89
C ASP A 84 1.60 -10.37 -9.15
N CYS A 85 0.86 -10.06 -10.21
CA CYS A 85 1.42 -9.47 -11.43
C CYS A 85 2.66 -10.22 -11.97
N GLN A 86 2.56 -11.52 -12.14
CA GLN A 86 3.66 -12.35 -12.65
C GLN A 86 4.14 -11.90 -14.05
N THR A 87 3.25 -11.32 -14.83
CA THR A 87 3.55 -10.56 -16.04
C THR A 87 2.97 -9.16 -15.88
N PHE A 88 3.74 -8.14 -16.22
CA PHE A 88 3.34 -6.74 -16.06
C PHE A 88 2.47 -6.29 -17.23
N THR A 89 1.30 -6.92 -17.35
CA THR A 89 0.31 -6.61 -18.40
C THR A 89 -0.21 -5.17 -18.28
N ASP A 90 -0.34 -4.51 -19.42
CA ASP A 90 -0.94 -3.17 -19.49
C ASP A 90 -2.46 -3.26 -19.33
N PHE A 91 -3.04 -2.30 -18.63
CA PHE A 91 -4.50 -2.16 -18.64
C PHE A 91 -4.98 -1.77 -20.04
N PRO A 92 -6.15 -2.25 -20.48
CA PRO A 92 -6.77 -1.75 -21.69
C PRO A 92 -6.95 -0.23 -21.61
N ALA A 93 -6.70 0.46 -22.73
CA ALA A 93 -6.60 1.91 -22.77
C ALA A 93 -7.74 2.64 -22.04
N GLY A 94 -7.42 3.19 -20.92
CA GLY A 94 -7.80 4.49 -20.40
C GLY A 94 -9.20 4.72 -19.87
N ALA A 95 -10.12 3.78 -19.84
CA ALA A 95 -11.46 4.06 -19.30
C ALA A 95 -11.49 3.90 -17.78
N LEU A 96 -11.86 4.97 -17.08
CA LEU A 96 -12.22 4.90 -15.67
C LEU A 96 -13.74 4.78 -15.55
N GLY A 97 -14.16 3.85 -14.71
CA GLY A 97 -15.53 3.68 -14.29
C GLY A 97 -15.95 4.63 -13.16
N PRO A 98 -17.11 4.38 -12.53
CA PRO A 98 -17.54 5.13 -11.38
C PRO A 98 -16.48 5.11 -10.26
N ASN A 99 -16.36 6.23 -9.55
CA ASN A 99 -15.41 6.43 -8.45
C ASN A 99 -13.92 6.29 -8.86
N GLY A 100 -13.59 6.47 -10.13
CA GLY A 100 -12.21 6.43 -10.60
C GLY A 100 -11.60 5.03 -10.67
N GLN A 101 -12.41 3.98 -10.65
CA GLN A 101 -11.92 2.60 -10.80
C GLN A 101 -11.50 2.34 -12.25
N ALA A 102 -10.31 1.79 -12.47
CA ALA A 102 -9.88 1.32 -13.79
C ALA A 102 -10.77 0.16 -14.25
N LEU A 103 -11.15 0.19 -15.52
CA LEU A 103 -12.00 -0.85 -16.11
C LEU A 103 -11.14 -1.85 -16.89
N GLY A 104 -11.26 -3.12 -16.55
CA GLY A 104 -10.50 -4.22 -17.13
C GLY A 104 -9.52 -4.84 -16.13
N ASP A 105 -8.58 -5.59 -16.66
CA ASP A 105 -7.55 -6.29 -15.88
C ASP A 105 -6.17 -5.77 -16.32
N GLY A 106 -5.19 -5.84 -15.44
CA GLY A 106 -3.82 -5.45 -15.73
C GLY A 106 -3.04 -5.10 -14.46
N CYS A 107 -1.76 -4.92 -14.67
CA CYS A 107 -0.79 -4.55 -13.63
C CYS A 107 -0.30 -3.11 -13.79
N VAL A 108 -0.23 -2.62 -15.03
CA VAL A 108 0.17 -1.26 -15.34
C VAL A 108 -1.09 -0.40 -15.49
N TYR A 109 -1.40 0.35 -14.45
CA TYR A 109 -2.61 1.16 -14.39
C TYR A 109 -2.53 2.39 -15.29
N PRO A 110 -3.68 2.85 -15.85
CA PRO A 110 -3.73 4.09 -16.61
C PRO A 110 -3.21 5.30 -15.82
N SER A 111 -2.48 6.17 -16.46
CA SER A 111 -1.84 7.35 -15.83
C SER A 111 -2.83 8.36 -15.20
N ASN A 112 -4.11 8.25 -15.50
CA ASN A 112 -5.19 9.04 -14.89
C ASN A 112 -5.77 8.41 -13.62
N VAL A 113 -5.33 7.22 -13.21
CA VAL A 113 -5.61 6.66 -11.88
C VAL A 113 -4.90 7.51 -10.82
N GLN A 114 -5.68 7.99 -9.86
CA GLN A 114 -5.13 8.81 -8.78
C GLN A 114 -4.44 7.95 -7.73
N THR A 115 -3.22 8.32 -7.37
CA THR A 115 -2.49 7.71 -6.26
C THR A 115 -2.27 8.72 -5.15
N ILE A 116 -2.01 8.25 -3.93
CA ILE A 116 -1.65 9.14 -2.82
C ILE A 116 -0.40 9.95 -3.13
N ALA A 117 0.59 9.37 -3.80
CA ALA A 117 1.81 10.05 -4.25
C ALA A 117 1.48 11.19 -5.24
N GLY A 118 0.60 10.92 -6.21
CA GLY A 118 0.11 11.92 -7.15
C GLY A 118 -0.65 13.05 -6.46
N GLN A 119 -1.51 12.74 -5.50
CA GLN A 119 -2.27 13.73 -4.73
C GLN A 119 -1.34 14.61 -3.87
N LEU A 120 -0.34 14.01 -3.22
CA LEU A 120 0.65 14.76 -2.44
C LEU A 120 1.45 15.73 -3.34
N THR A 121 1.90 15.25 -4.50
CA THR A 121 2.60 16.07 -5.49
C THR A 121 1.75 17.25 -5.96
N GLN A 122 0.48 17.01 -6.27
CA GLN A 122 -0.47 18.07 -6.67
C GLN A 122 -0.70 19.09 -5.55
N ALA A 123 -0.65 18.67 -4.30
CA ALA A 123 -0.75 19.54 -3.13
C ALA A 123 0.56 20.29 -2.80
N GLY A 124 1.62 20.11 -3.58
CA GLY A 124 2.94 20.70 -3.33
C GLY A 124 3.68 20.09 -2.14
N LEU A 125 3.29 18.89 -1.74
CA LEU A 125 3.92 18.14 -0.67
C LEU A 125 4.96 17.16 -1.23
N THR A 126 5.94 16.82 -0.41
CA THR A 126 6.98 15.84 -0.76
C THR A 126 6.63 14.47 -0.20
N TRP A 127 7.00 13.45 -0.91
CA TRP A 127 6.86 12.06 -0.48
C TRP A 127 8.07 11.25 -0.93
N ARG A 128 8.26 10.09 -0.34
CA ARG A 128 9.28 9.14 -0.73
C ARG A 128 8.84 7.72 -0.38
N ASP A 129 9.11 6.80 -1.27
CA ASP A 129 8.98 5.39 -1.05
C ASP A 129 10.37 4.75 -0.87
N TYR A 130 10.44 3.72 -0.02
CA TYR A 130 11.64 2.95 0.27
C TYR A 130 11.27 1.48 0.26
N ASN A 131 11.84 0.76 -0.67
CA ASN A 131 11.67 -0.69 -0.79
C ASN A 131 12.97 -1.39 -0.42
N GLU A 132 12.88 -2.40 0.46
CA GLU A 132 14.01 -3.20 0.88
C GLU A 132 14.66 -3.88 -0.34
N ASP A 133 15.98 -3.81 -0.41
CA ASP A 133 16.84 -4.41 -1.42
C ASP A 133 16.58 -3.98 -2.89
N MET A 134 15.71 -3.03 -3.18
CA MET A 134 15.46 -2.59 -4.55
C MET A 134 16.75 -2.17 -5.26
N GLY A 135 17.07 -2.85 -6.36
CA GLY A 135 18.29 -2.64 -7.15
C GLY A 135 19.51 -3.39 -6.65
N ALA A 136 19.35 -4.35 -5.71
CA ALA A 136 20.43 -5.19 -5.24
C ALA A 136 20.99 -6.12 -6.34
N ASP A 137 20.11 -6.66 -7.19
CA ASP A 137 20.51 -7.39 -8.40
C ASP A 137 19.93 -6.73 -9.65
N PRO A 138 20.75 -5.96 -10.40
CA PRO A 138 20.29 -5.25 -11.61
C PRO A 138 19.87 -6.18 -12.75
N LYS A 139 19.99 -7.50 -12.62
CA LYS A 139 19.42 -8.47 -13.57
C LYS A 139 17.99 -8.84 -13.23
N ARG A 140 17.56 -8.62 -11.99
CA ARG A 140 16.21 -8.90 -11.53
C ARG A 140 15.31 -7.68 -11.67
N GLU A 141 15.81 -6.52 -11.23
CA GLU A 141 15.05 -5.27 -11.25
C GLU A 141 15.96 -4.04 -11.39
N SER A 142 15.36 -2.94 -11.76
CA SER A 142 16.02 -1.63 -11.80
C SER A 142 16.14 -1.03 -10.39
N SER A 143 17.23 -0.33 -10.11
CA SER A 143 17.37 0.49 -8.89
C SER A 143 16.49 1.75 -8.88
N VAL A 144 15.80 2.01 -9.98
CA VAL A 144 14.83 3.12 -10.11
C VAL A 144 13.52 2.51 -10.59
N CYS A 145 12.47 2.72 -9.85
CA CYS A 145 11.13 2.16 -10.03
C CYS A 145 11.02 0.65 -9.74
N GLY A 146 12.03 -0.17 -9.99
CA GLY A 146 12.04 -1.59 -9.69
C GLY A 146 11.11 -2.48 -10.52
N HIS A 147 10.27 -1.91 -11.37
CA HIS A 147 9.29 -2.65 -12.16
C HIS A 147 9.89 -3.22 -13.46
N PRO A 148 9.38 -4.38 -13.95
CA PRO A 148 9.67 -4.84 -15.30
C PRO A 148 9.04 -3.92 -16.34
N GLY A 149 9.45 -4.06 -17.60
CA GLY A 149 8.74 -3.40 -18.72
C GLY A 149 7.33 -3.96 -18.91
N ILE A 150 6.47 -3.20 -19.61
CA ILE A 150 5.13 -3.65 -19.98
C ILE A 150 5.22 -4.99 -20.74
N ASP A 151 4.32 -5.90 -20.42
CA ASP A 151 4.24 -7.28 -20.94
C ASP A 151 5.45 -8.16 -20.62
N MET A 152 6.35 -7.69 -19.78
CA MET A 152 7.49 -8.49 -19.32
C MET A 152 7.15 -9.29 -18.07
N VAL A 153 7.76 -10.48 -17.98
CA VAL A 153 7.67 -11.32 -16.77
C VAL A 153 8.45 -10.67 -15.64
N ASP A 154 7.87 -10.67 -14.44
CA ASP A 154 8.53 -10.20 -13.24
C ASP A 154 9.61 -11.20 -12.77
N GLY A 155 10.85 -10.77 -12.79
CA GLY A 155 12.01 -11.54 -12.31
C GLY A 155 12.13 -11.63 -10.80
N THR A 156 11.30 -10.88 -10.05
CA THR A 156 11.40 -10.73 -8.59
C THR A 156 10.39 -11.56 -7.80
N GLN A 157 9.63 -12.45 -8.46
CA GLN A 157 8.59 -13.27 -7.82
C GLN A 157 9.11 -14.16 -6.68
N LYS A 158 10.40 -14.45 -6.67
CA LYS A 158 11.05 -15.21 -5.59
C LYS A 158 12.18 -14.39 -5.00
N ALA A 159 12.10 -14.11 -3.71
CA ALA A 159 13.21 -13.56 -2.94
C ALA A 159 14.41 -14.52 -2.91
N THR A 160 15.61 -13.95 -2.80
CA THR A 160 16.85 -14.71 -2.57
C THR A 160 17.41 -14.38 -1.19
N ALA A 161 18.43 -15.09 -0.75
CA ALA A 161 19.06 -14.83 0.55
C ALA A 161 19.72 -13.44 0.66
N THR A 162 20.04 -12.82 -0.45
CA THR A 162 20.77 -11.54 -0.54
C THR A 162 19.98 -10.44 -1.23
N ASP A 163 18.73 -10.72 -1.59
CA ASP A 163 17.85 -9.79 -2.28
C ASP A 163 16.40 -10.18 -2.01
N GLN A 164 15.76 -9.41 -1.14
CA GLN A 164 14.38 -9.62 -0.71
C GLN A 164 13.37 -8.79 -1.52
N TYR A 165 13.85 -7.95 -2.45
CA TYR A 165 12.96 -7.13 -3.25
C TYR A 165 11.96 -7.97 -4.04
N ALA A 166 10.71 -7.51 -4.04
CA ALA A 166 9.64 -8.09 -4.84
C ALA A 166 8.78 -6.95 -5.41
N THR A 167 8.67 -6.88 -6.73
CA THR A 167 7.91 -5.87 -7.46
C THR A 167 6.45 -5.77 -7.00
N ARG A 168 5.84 -6.90 -6.61
CA ARG A 168 4.46 -6.93 -6.09
C ARG A 168 4.24 -6.11 -4.82
N HIS A 169 5.30 -5.74 -4.10
CA HIS A 169 5.25 -4.89 -2.90
C HIS A 169 5.54 -3.41 -3.18
N ASN A 170 5.85 -3.08 -4.42
CA ASN A 170 6.17 -1.73 -4.90
C ASN A 170 5.16 -1.33 -5.99
N PRO A 171 3.98 -0.83 -5.60
CA PRO A 171 2.88 -0.51 -6.50
C PRO A 171 3.04 0.80 -7.27
#